data_58826e0559e622199bd744d2eed3781f
#
_entry.id   58826e0559e622199bd744d2eed3781f
#
_cell.length_a   1.000
_cell.length_b   1.000
_cell.length_c   1.000
_cell.angle_alpha   90.00
_cell.angle_beta   90.00
_cell.angle_gamma   90.00
#
_symmetry.space_group_name_H-M   'P 1'
#
loop_
_entity.id
_entity.type
_entity.pdbx_description
1 polymer ?
#
loop_
_entity_poly.entity_id
_entity_poly.type
_entity_poly.pdbx_seq_one_letter_code
_entity_poly.pdbx_strand_id
1 'polypeptide(L)'
;MKQMIAACTRLSRPARRLCLLLLVGLLLVACREAEAFLQFAQVDPNGWTRGTGYVFTVDSIPTTQDYPLSVMLRKSSDKAYPFRSITLVVHQRWTLPVPDAAAQARADARRHFTAIGQPRPPRCMRDSLLMVRNDTLVADLSADDGELRAHGISLHPYTFPLATLRLPKGAKGRITVRHLMQRENITGIESVGLCLP
;
A
#
# COMPACT_ATOMS: atom_id res chain seq x y z
N MET A 1 -23.96 25.74 -2.44
CA MET A 1 -23.95 25.45 -3.88
C MET A 1 -24.96 26.29 -4.67
N LYS A 2 -26.23 26.47 -4.27
CA LYS A 2 -27.22 27.31 -4.99
C LYS A 2 -26.87 28.79 -5.10
N GLN A 3 -26.17 29.39 -4.13
CA GLN A 3 -25.81 30.84 -4.14
C GLN A 3 -24.63 31.16 -5.09
N MET A 4 -23.72 30.21 -5.37
CA MET A 4 -22.60 30.43 -6.29
C MET A 4 -23.04 30.39 -7.76
N ILE A 5 -24.09 29.66 -8.09
CA ILE A 5 -24.63 29.55 -9.47
C ILE A 5 -25.36 30.82 -9.88
N ALA A 6 -26.00 31.51 -8.93
CA ALA A 6 -26.75 32.75 -9.20
C ALA A 6 -25.84 33.96 -9.46
N ALA A 7 -24.59 33.97 -8.98
CA ALA A 7 -23.63 35.05 -9.24
C ALA A 7 -23.05 35.03 -10.65
N CYS A 8 -23.01 33.87 -11.32
CA CYS A 8 -22.39 33.70 -12.63
C CYS A 8 -23.28 34.18 -13.80
N THR A 9 -24.57 34.46 -13.58
CA THR A 9 -25.50 34.85 -14.65
C THR A 9 -25.45 36.33 -15.02
N ARG A 10 -24.79 37.18 -14.23
CA ARG A 10 -24.66 38.64 -14.48
C ARG A 10 -23.34 39.07 -15.08
N LEU A 11 -22.41 38.14 -15.36
CA LEU A 11 -21.12 38.46 -15.95
C LEU A 11 -21.20 38.59 -17.47
N SER A 12 -20.35 39.48 -18.05
CA SER A 12 -20.15 39.61 -19.49
C SER A 12 -19.69 38.27 -20.10
N ARG A 13 -20.03 38.00 -21.36
CA ARG A 13 -19.72 36.73 -22.05
C ARG A 13 -18.27 36.25 -21.90
N PRO A 14 -17.21 37.13 -21.98
CA PRO A 14 -15.83 36.69 -21.77
C PRO A 14 -15.54 36.31 -20.31
N ALA A 15 -16.06 37.05 -19.34
CA ALA A 15 -15.89 36.77 -17.91
C ALA A 15 -16.55 35.45 -17.49
N ARG A 16 -17.68 35.12 -18.11
CA ARG A 16 -18.38 33.83 -17.87
C ARG A 16 -17.58 32.64 -18.41
N ARG A 17 -16.92 32.78 -19.56
CA ARG A 17 -16.02 31.74 -20.11
C ARG A 17 -14.80 31.54 -19.21
N LEU A 18 -14.20 32.63 -18.71
CA LEU A 18 -13.06 32.57 -17.82
C LEU A 18 -13.43 31.91 -16.48
N CYS A 19 -14.59 32.23 -15.91
CA CYS A 19 -15.09 31.65 -14.68
C CYS A 19 -15.36 30.12 -14.84
N LEU A 20 -15.86 29.73 -16.01
CA LEU A 20 -16.13 28.31 -16.33
C LEU A 20 -14.81 27.52 -16.49
N LEU A 21 -13.79 28.10 -17.12
CA LEU A 21 -12.46 27.51 -17.26
C LEU A 21 -11.77 27.39 -15.90
N LEU A 22 -11.89 28.39 -15.02
CA LEU A 22 -11.37 28.33 -13.66
C LEU A 22 -12.07 27.28 -12.81
N LEU A 23 -13.41 27.15 -12.96
CA LEU A 23 -14.19 26.12 -12.24
C LEU A 23 -13.81 24.72 -12.71
N VAL A 24 -13.66 24.51 -14.03
CA VAL A 24 -13.19 23.22 -14.58
C VAL A 24 -11.75 22.93 -14.14
N GLY A 25 -10.87 23.93 -14.17
CA GLY A 25 -9.49 23.81 -13.65
C GLY A 25 -9.45 23.41 -12.17
N LEU A 26 -10.32 24.00 -11.35
CA LEU A 26 -10.42 23.68 -9.92
C LEU A 26 -10.93 22.26 -9.67
N LEU A 27 -11.87 21.78 -10.50
CA LEU A 27 -12.38 20.40 -10.44
C LEU A 27 -11.32 19.37 -10.84
N LEU A 28 -10.41 19.70 -11.75
CA LEU A 28 -9.33 18.80 -12.18
C LEU A 28 -8.21 18.69 -11.11
N VAL A 29 -8.05 19.70 -10.26
CA VAL A 29 -7.05 19.68 -9.16
C VAL A 29 -7.59 18.95 -7.92
N ALA A 30 -8.91 18.86 -7.75
CA ALA A 30 -9.54 18.24 -6.58
C ALA A 30 -9.46 16.70 -6.55
N CYS A 31 -9.08 16.05 -7.65
CA CYS A 31 -8.94 14.59 -7.74
C CYS A 31 -7.49 14.09 -7.52
N ARG A 32 -6.74 14.67 -6.60
CA ARG A 32 -5.56 13.99 -6.05
C ARG A 32 -5.99 13.16 -4.85
N GLU A 33 -6.53 11.99 -5.11
CA GLU A 33 -6.53 10.93 -4.11
C GLU A 33 -5.06 10.61 -3.79
N ALA A 34 -4.73 10.61 -2.49
CA ALA A 34 -3.43 10.11 -2.05
C ALA A 34 -3.26 8.71 -2.65
N GLU A 35 -2.18 8.48 -3.41
CA GLU A 35 -1.92 7.18 -4.03
C GLU A 35 -1.94 6.12 -2.94
N ALA A 36 -3.03 5.36 -2.90
CA ALA A 36 -3.15 4.21 -2.04
C ALA A 36 -2.11 3.19 -2.51
N PHE A 37 -1.24 2.73 -1.61
CA PHE A 37 -0.43 1.57 -1.91
C PHE A 37 -1.36 0.37 -2.02
N LEU A 38 -1.50 -0.15 -3.23
CA LEU A 38 -2.28 -1.33 -3.52
C LEU A 38 -1.45 -2.25 -4.42
N GLN A 39 -1.04 -3.38 -3.88
CA GLN A 39 -0.26 -4.36 -4.61
C GLN A 39 -0.84 -5.76 -4.40
N PHE A 40 -0.87 -6.55 -5.48
CA PHE A 40 -1.25 -7.96 -5.46
C PHE A 40 -0.09 -8.83 -5.93
N ALA A 41 0.09 -9.97 -5.27
CA ALA A 41 0.94 -11.07 -5.68
C ALA A 41 0.06 -12.24 -6.10
N GLN A 42 0.36 -12.84 -7.24
CA GLN A 42 -0.33 -14.03 -7.73
C GLN A 42 0.14 -15.25 -6.91
N VAL A 43 -0.81 -16.09 -6.53
CA VAL A 43 -0.55 -17.38 -5.91
C VAL A 43 -0.25 -18.41 -7.01
N ASP A 44 0.65 -19.35 -6.73
CA ASP A 44 0.96 -20.42 -7.69
C ASP A 44 -0.33 -21.15 -8.09
N PRO A 45 -0.55 -21.43 -9.39
CA PRO A 45 -1.74 -22.15 -9.86
C PRO A 45 -1.94 -23.53 -9.21
N ASN A 46 -0.87 -24.16 -8.73
CA ASN A 46 -0.89 -25.44 -8.02
C ASN A 46 -1.25 -25.31 -6.53
N GLY A 47 -1.38 -24.07 -6.05
CA GLY A 47 -1.77 -23.73 -4.70
C GLY A 47 -0.72 -22.94 -3.92
N TRP A 48 -1.12 -22.45 -2.76
CA TRP A 48 -0.27 -21.71 -1.84
C TRP A 48 0.34 -22.64 -0.81
N THR A 49 1.66 -22.81 -0.86
CA THR A 49 2.41 -23.63 0.10
C THR A 49 2.66 -22.84 1.39
N ARG A 50 2.48 -23.47 2.56
CA ARG A 50 2.62 -22.86 3.89
C ARG A 50 3.97 -22.16 4.12
N GLY A 51 5.05 -22.70 3.57
CA GLY A 51 6.39 -22.09 3.62
C GLY A 51 6.55 -20.85 2.75
N THR A 52 5.68 -20.65 1.75
CA THR A 52 5.79 -19.55 0.79
C THR A 52 5.22 -18.27 1.37
N GLY A 53 6.06 -17.23 1.44
CA GLY A 53 5.67 -15.87 1.84
C GLY A 53 5.64 -14.92 0.65
N TYR A 54 4.53 -14.19 0.48
CA TYR A 54 4.43 -13.10 -0.49
C TYR A 54 4.94 -11.81 0.12
N VAL A 55 5.92 -11.19 -0.53
CA VAL A 55 6.62 -10.01 -0.04
C VAL A 55 6.13 -8.78 -0.79
N PHE A 56 5.74 -7.77 -0.03
CA PHE A 56 5.30 -6.46 -0.51
C PHE A 56 6.27 -5.40 -0.01
N THR A 57 6.67 -4.48 -0.89
CA THR A 57 7.61 -3.43 -0.55
C THR A 57 6.96 -2.07 -0.74
N VAL A 58 6.92 -1.28 0.32
CA VAL A 58 6.52 0.13 0.31
C VAL A 58 7.77 0.98 0.29
N ASP A 59 8.04 1.64 -0.85
CA ASP A 59 9.30 2.35 -1.07
C ASP A 59 9.42 3.63 -0.26
N SER A 60 8.30 4.33 -0.04
CA SER A 60 8.28 5.56 0.77
C SER A 60 6.87 5.95 1.15
N ILE A 61 6.68 6.33 2.40
CA ILE A 61 5.44 6.93 2.91
C ILE A 61 5.44 8.44 2.57
N PRO A 62 4.38 8.96 1.92
CA PRO A 62 4.35 10.34 1.44
C PRO A 62 4.17 11.39 2.55
N THR A 63 3.38 11.07 3.56
CA THR A 63 3.02 11.98 4.66
C THR A 63 3.08 11.28 6.01
N THR A 64 3.29 12.04 7.09
CA THR A 64 3.22 11.50 8.45
C THR A 64 1.76 11.47 8.91
N GLN A 65 1.17 10.29 8.97
CA GLN A 65 -0.22 10.09 9.41
C GLN A 65 -0.47 8.65 9.84
N ASP A 66 -1.69 8.37 10.25
CA ASP A 66 -2.16 7.03 10.55
C ASP A 66 -2.65 6.35 9.27
N TYR A 67 -2.09 5.18 8.97
CA TYR A 67 -2.39 4.39 7.78
C TYR A 67 -3.10 3.09 8.18
N PRO A 68 -4.36 2.89 7.75
CA PRO A 68 -5.04 1.61 7.93
C PRO A 68 -4.47 0.59 6.94
N LEU A 69 -3.81 -0.44 7.47
CA LEU A 69 -3.30 -1.56 6.68
C LEU A 69 -4.36 -2.64 6.58
N SER A 70 -4.66 -3.08 5.37
CA SER A 70 -5.59 -4.17 5.09
C SER A 70 -4.92 -5.26 4.24
N VAL A 71 -5.26 -6.52 4.54
CA VAL A 71 -4.90 -7.67 3.71
C VAL A 71 -6.06 -7.95 2.77
N MET A 72 -5.75 -8.16 1.50
CA MET A 72 -6.73 -8.50 0.48
C MET A 72 -6.50 -9.91 -0.05
N LEU A 73 -7.57 -10.63 -0.30
CA LEU A 73 -7.53 -11.95 -0.91
C LEU A 73 -8.48 -11.99 -2.11
N ARG A 74 -8.11 -12.71 -3.15
CA ARG A 74 -9.01 -13.06 -4.23
C ARG A 74 -9.12 -14.57 -4.30
N LYS A 75 -10.33 -15.07 -4.03
CA LYS A 75 -10.66 -16.48 -4.11
C LYS A 75 -11.23 -16.79 -5.49
N SER A 76 -10.79 -17.88 -6.10
CA SER A 76 -11.36 -18.38 -7.36
C SER A 76 -12.75 -18.95 -7.14
N SER A 77 -13.64 -18.76 -8.13
CA SER A 77 -14.91 -19.46 -8.23
C SER A 77 -14.71 -20.89 -8.70
N ASP A 78 -13.74 -21.12 -9.58
CA ASP A 78 -13.55 -22.39 -10.29
C ASP A 78 -12.74 -23.41 -9.48
N LYS A 79 -11.91 -22.93 -8.54
CA LYS A 79 -11.06 -23.79 -7.71
C LYS A 79 -11.64 -23.93 -6.31
N ALA A 80 -11.78 -25.18 -5.88
CA ALA A 80 -12.26 -25.49 -4.54
C ALA A 80 -11.28 -24.99 -3.46
N TYR A 81 -11.80 -24.21 -2.53
CA TYR A 81 -11.15 -23.90 -1.26
C TYR A 81 -11.96 -24.60 -0.15
N PRO A 82 -11.38 -25.61 0.51
CA PRO A 82 -12.16 -26.53 1.36
C PRO A 82 -12.41 -26.00 2.78
N PHE A 83 -11.96 -24.80 3.10
CA PHE A 83 -12.08 -24.22 4.44
C PHE A 83 -13.00 -23.00 4.44
N ARG A 84 -13.63 -22.74 5.58
CA ARG A 84 -14.48 -21.55 5.78
C ARG A 84 -13.68 -20.29 6.05
N SER A 85 -12.50 -20.45 6.63
CA SER A 85 -11.59 -19.34 6.98
C SER A 85 -10.16 -19.66 6.56
N ILE A 86 -9.34 -18.63 6.52
CA ILE A 86 -7.90 -18.73 6.34
C ILE A 86 -7.19 -17.99 7.45
N THR A 87 -6.18 -18.63 8.04
CA THR A 87 -5.31 -17.98 9.02
C THR A 87 -4.05 -17.49 8.32
N LEU A 88 -3.78 -16.23 8.43
CA LEU A 88 -2.62 -15.55 7.85
C LEU A 88 -1.71 -15.01 8.93
N VAL A 89 -0.40 -15.05 8.69
CA VAL A 89 0.61 -14.35 9.48
C VAL A 89 1.20 -13.26 8.61
N VAL A 90 1.18 -12.04 9.12
CA VAL A 90 1.69 -10.85 8.46
C VAL A 90 2.89 -10.35 9.25
N HIS A 91 4.08 -10.53 8.69
CA HIS A 91 5.32 -9.99 9.23
C HIS A 91 5.62 -8.65 8.59
N GLN A 92 5.76 -7.61 9.41
CA GLN A 92 6.00 -6.25 8.98
C GLN A 92 7.33 -5.76 9.52
N ARG A 93 8.14 -5.17 8.64
CA ARG A 93 9.36 -4.47 8.99
C ARG A 93 9.36 -3.09 8.35
N TRP A 94 9.41 -2.07 9.19
CA TRP A 94 9.44 -0.68 8.78
C TRP A 94 10.78 -0.05 9.13
N THR A 95 11.33 0.72 8.21
CA THR A 95 12.61 1.43 8.36
C THR A 95 12.42 2.89 7.99
N LEU A 96 13.27 3.76 8.54
CA LEU A 96 13.32 5.17 8.19
C LEU A 96 14.73 5.51 7.72
N PRO A 97 14.91 6.10 6.55
CA PRO A 97 16.21 6.58 6.11
C PRO A 97 16.64 7.77 6.97
N VAL A 98 17.77 7.61 7.66
CA VAL A 98 18.37 8.65 8.50
C VAL A 98 19.75 9.01 7.97
N PRO A 99 20.23 10.26 8.16
CA PRO A 99 21.56 10.64 7.75
C PRO A 99 22.63 9.78 8.42
N ASP A 100 23.55 9.25 7.64
CA ASP A 100 24.72 8.54 8.13
C ASP A 100 25.93 9.50 8.21
N ALA A 101 26.13 10.10 9.38
CA ALA A 101 27.21 11.04 9.61
C ALA A 101 28.60 10.42 9.41
N ALA A 102 28.76 9.14 9.76
CA ALA A 102 30.06 8.45 9.61
C ALA A 102 30.37 8.16 8.15
N ALA A 103 29.39 7.69 7.36
CA ALA A 103 29.55 7.50 5.94
C ALA A 103 29.75 8.83 5.20
N GLN A 104 29.04 9.89 5.62
CA GLN A 104 29.21 11.22 5.06
C GLN A 104 30.62 11.77 5.30
N ALA A 105 31.14 11.67 6.54
CA ALA A 105 32.49 12.11 6.87
C ALA A 105 33.57 11.37 6.04
N ARG A 106 33.39 10.05 5.82
CA ARG A 106 34.30 9.27 4.96
C ARG A 106 34.21 9.71 3.50
N ALA A 107 33.03 10.01 3.00
CA ALA A 107 32.84 10.50 1.64
C ALA A 107 33.46 11.89 1.46
N ASP A 108 33.30 12.78 2.44
CA ASP A 108 33.89 14.13 2.42
C ASP A 108 35.44 14.07 2.55
N ALA A 109 36.00 13.17 3.40
CA ALA A 109 37.43 12.96 3.51
C ALA A 109 38.06 12.49 2.21
N ARG A 110 37.41 11.55 1.50
CA ARG A 110 37.90 11.10 0.18
C ARG A 110 37.91 12.21 -0.86
N ARG A 111 36.99 13.17 -0.81
CA ARG A 111 36.96 14.33 -1.70
C ARG A 111 38.17 15.23 -1.55
N HIS A 112 38.64 15.45 -0.33
CA HIS A 112 39.85 16.25 -0.09
C HIS A 112 41.09 15.74 -0.84
N PHE A 113 41.10 14.43 -1.17
CA PHE A 113 42.21 13.81 -1.89
C PHE A 113 42.03 13.78 -3.41
N THR A 114 40.81 13.99 -3.95
CA THR A 114 40.59 13.61 -5.37
C THR A 114 40.09 14.71 -6.28
N ALA A 115 39.51 15.83 -5.84
CA ALA A 115 39.06 16.84 -6.78
C ALA A 115 38.59 18.19 -6.18
N ILE A 116 39.31 19.22 -6.49
CA ILE A 116 38.81 20.61 -6.47
C ILE A 116 37.89 20.77 -7.69
N GLY A 117 36.60 21.05 -7.47
CA GLY A 117 35.64 21.37 -8.55
C GLY A 117 34.55 20.34 -8.85
N GLN A 118 34.54 19.16 -8.24
CA GLN A 118 33.46 18.19 -8.43
C GLN A 118 32.21 18.48 -7.57
N PRO A 119 30.99 18.19 -8.07
CA PRO A 119 29.75 18.40 -7.31
C PRO A 119 29.76 17.57 -6.02
N ARG A 120 29.12 18.15 -4.97
CA ARG A 120 29.05 17.50 -3.65
C ARG A 120 28.35 16.13 -3.77
N PRO A 121 28.92 15.04 -3.18
CA PRO A 121 28.25 13.75 -3.22
C PRO A 121 26.86 13.84 -2.54
N PRO A 122 25.91 13.03 -3.00
CA PRO A 122 24.60 12.96 -2.35
C PRO A 122 24.77 12.58 -0.86
N ARG A 123 23.82 13.01 -0.02
CA ARG A 123 23.85 12.70 1.40
C ARG A 123 23.82 11.18 1.60
N CYS A 124 24.77 10.68 2.38
CA CYS A 124 24.80 9.29 2.77
C CYS A 124 23.64 9.03 3.75
N MET A 125 22.77 8.11 3.40
CA MET A 125 21.63 7.71 4.23
C MET A 125 21.80 6.26 4.64
N ARG A 126 21.34 5.89 5.84
CA ARG A 126 21.21 4.50 6.31
C ARG A 126 19.76 4.24 6.71
N ASP A 127 19.30 3.02 6.52
CA ASP A 127 17.98 2.63 6.99
C ASP A 127 18.07 2.27 8.49
N SER A 128 17.36 3.05 9.31
CA SER A 128 17.20 2.79 10.75
C SER A 128 15.90 2.00 10.95
N LEU A 129 15.94 0.96 11.76
CA LEU A 129 14.76 0.18 12.11
C LEU A 129 13.78 1.06 12.89
N LEU A 130 12.56 1.21 12.36
CA LEU A 130 11.47 1.93 13.00
C LEU A 130 10.60 0.98 13.83
N MET A 131 10.18 -0.14 13.23
CA MET A 131 9.26 -1.10 13.84
C MET A 131 9.38 -2.47 13.19
N VAL A 132 9.24 -3.52 14.01
CA VAL A 132 8.96 -4.89 13.56
C VAL A 132 7.67 -5.35 14.23
N ARG A 133 6.76 -5.89 13.46
CA ARG A 133 5.47 -6.36 13.96
C ARG A 133 5.09 -7.69 13.30
N ASN A 134 4.48 -8.58 14.09
CA ASN A 134 3.88 -9.82 13.63
C ASN A 134 2.42 -9.82 14.03
N ASP A 135 1.54 -9.92 13.06
CA ASP A 135 0.11 -9.98 13.26
C ASP A 135 -0.41 -11.32 12.74
N THR A 136 -1.37 -11.89 13.45
CA THR A 136 -2.11 -13.07 13.00
C THR A 136 -3.54 -12.64 12.69
N LEU A 137 -3.99 -12.93 11.48
CA LEU A 137 -5.32 -12.62 10.98
C LEU A 137 -6.06 -13.92 10.70
N VAL A 138 -7.22 -14.10 11.32
CA VAL A 138 -8.19 -15.13 10.93
C VAL A 138 -9.23 -14.47 10.05
N ALA A 139 -9.28 -14.87 8.80
CA ALA A 139 -10.10 -14.26 7.76
C ALA A 139 -11.22 -15.23 7.35
N ASP A 140 -12.46 -14.91 7.70
CA ASP A 140 -13.63 -15.71 7.36
C ASP A 140 -14.06 -15.43 5.92
N LEU A 141 -14.00 -16.46 5.08
CA LEU A 141 -14.37 -16.40 3.67
C LEU A 141 -15.83 -16.79 3.44
N SER A 142 -16.39 -17.62 4.33
CA SER A 142 -17.78 -18.08 4.26
C SER A 142 -18.49 -17.82 5.58
N ALA A 143 -19.80 -17.64 5.51
CA ALA A 143 -20.68 -17.60 6.66
C ALA A 143 -20.96 -19.01 7.21
N ASP A 144 -21.74 -19.10 8.30
CA ASP A 144 -22.04 -20.37 8.95
C ASP A 144 -22.88 -21.33 8.11
N ASP A 145 -23.69 -20.79 7.22
CA ASP A 145 -24.51 -21.50 6.22
C ASP A 145 -23.71 -21.95 4.99
N GLY A 146 -22.43 -21.57 4.88
CA GLY A 146 -21.56 -21.87 3.75
C GLY A 146 -21.59 -20.83 2.63
N GLU A 147 -22.43 -19.81 2.70
CA GLU A 147 -22.42 -18.73 1.71
C GLU A 147 -21.10 -17.96 1.77
N LEU A 148 -20.58 -17.57 0.59
CA LEU A 148 -19.36 -16.74 0.51
C LEU A 148 -19.67 -15.31 0.96
N ARG A 149 -18.82 -14.75 1.80
CA ARG A 149 -18.96 -13.37 2.28
C ARG A 149 -18.60 -12.30 1.23
N ALA A 150 -18.05 -12.73 0.10
CA ALA A 150 -17.74 -11.86 -1.02
C ALA A 150 -18.46 -12.34 -2.28
N HIS A 151 -18.88 -11.38 -3.11
CA HIS A 151 -19.59 -11.63 -4.36
C HIS A 151 -18.70 -11.33 -5.54
N GLY A 152 -18.71 -12.20 -6.54
CA GLY A 152 -17.96 -12.05 -7.78
C GLY A 152 -18.32 -13.16 -8.76
N ILE A 153 -18.05 -12.97 -10.04
CA ILE A 153 -18.34 -13.95 -11.09
C ILE A 153 -17.23 -15.00 -11.13
N SER A 154 -16.01 -14.58 -11.41
CA SER A 154 -14.82 -15.47 -11.52
C SER A 154 -13.93 -15.41 -10.29
N LEU A 155 -13.89 -14.25 -9.62
CA LEU A 155 -13.09 -14.02 -8.43
C LEU A 155 -13.94 -13.37 -7.35
N HIS A 156 -13.80 -13.85 -6.12
CA HIS A 156 -14.43 -13.28 -4.93
C HIS A 156 -13.38 -12.44 -4.18
N PRO A 157 -13.47 -11.10 -4.20
CA PRO A 157 -12.54 -10.23 -3.50
C PRO A 157 -12.91 -10.08 -2.03
N TYR A 158 -11.93 -10.21 -1.16
CA TYR A 158 -12.06 -10.00 0.28
C TYR A 158 -11.08 -8.93 0.73
N THR A 159 -11.48 -8.11 1.68
CA THR A 159 -10.62 -7.12 2.33
C THR A 159 -10.76 -7.24 3.83
N PHE A 160 -9.65 -7.46 4.51
CA PHE A 160 -9.61 -7.64 5.96
C PHE A 160 -8.73 -6.57 6.58
N PRO A 161 -9.27 -5.72 7.45
CA PRO A 161 -8.48 -4.75 8.18
C PRO A 161 -7.53 -5.50 9.13
N LEU A 162 -6.26 -5.10 9.15
CA LEU A 162 -5.24 -5.73 9.98
C LEU A 162 -4.85 -4.83 11.16
N ALA A 163 -4.45 -3.60 10.88
CA ALA A 163 -3.98 -2.65 11.88
C ALA A 163 -3.95 -1.23 11.33
N THR A 164 -3.99 -0.25 12.21
CA THR A 164 -3.66 1.13 11.88
C THR A 164 -2.23 1.41 12.34
N LEU A 165 -1.40 1.93 11.44
CA LEU A 165 0.02 2.17 11.64
C LEU A 165 0.30 3.66 11.56
N ARG A 166 0.89 4.23 12.62
CA ARG A 166 1.40 5.60 12.55
C ARG A 166 2.78 5.59 11.92
N LEU A 167 2.86 6.03 10.67
CA LEU A 167 4.09 6.01 9.90
C LEU A 167 4.57 7.44 9.59
N PRO A 168 5.86 7.74 9.81
CA PRO A 168 6.43 9.02 9.44
C PRO A 168 6.69 9.09 7.92
N LYS A 169 6.68 10.30 7.39
CA LYS A 169 7.10 10.57 6.01
C LYS A 169 8.48 9.97 5.72
N GLY A 170 8.60 9.31 4.57
CA GLY A 170 9.84 8.68 4.13
C GLY A 170 10.07 7.27 4.72
N ALA A 171 9.18 6.77 5.59
CA ALA A 171 9.27 5.39 6.06
C ALA A 171 9.14 4.42 4.90
N LYS A 172 9.90 3.32 4.96
CA LYS A 172 9.89 2.22 4.00
C LYS A 172 9.41 0.97 4.70
N GLY A 173 8.58 0.19 4.03
CA GLY A 173 8.01 -1.04 4.56
C GLY A 173 8.39 -2.27 3.76
N ARG A 174 8.65 -3.36 4.45
CA ARG A 174 8.70 -4.71 3.88
C ARG A 174 7.74 -5.58 4.65
N ILE A 175 6.72 -6.09 3.96
CA ILE A 175 5.63 -6.83 4.57
C ILE A 175 5.57 -8.21 3.90
N THR A 176 5.56 -9.25 4.71
CA THR A 176 5.49 -10.65 4.22
C THR A 176 4.21 -11.28 4.74
N VAL A 177 3.41 -11.83 3.85
CA VAL A 177 2.16 -12.52 4.18
C VAL A 177 2.33 -14.01 3.91
N ARG A 178 1.99 -14.86 4.89
CA ARG A 178 2.01 -16.32 4.80
C ARG A 178 0.73 -16.89 5.38
N HIS A 179 0.27 -18.03 4.89
CA HIS A 179 -0.80 -18.76 5.58
C HIS A 179 -0.25 -19.67 6.67
N LEU A 180 -1.06 -19.88 7.71
CA LEU A 180 -0.77 -20.76 8.84
C LEU A 180 -1.79 -21.90 8.94
N MET A 181 -2.29 -22.37 7.79
CA MET A 181 -3.22 -23.48 7.73
C MET A 181 -2.50 -24.80 8.03
N GLN A 182 -3.21 -25.78 8.61
CA GLN A 182 -2.66 -27.12 8.87
C GLN A 182 -2.24 -27.82 7.57
N ARG A 183 -3.03 -27.63 6.51
CA ARG A 183 -2.73 -28.20 5.19
C ARG A 183 -1.51 -27.49 4.61
N GLU A 184 -0.54 -28.27 4.13
CA GLU A 184 0.71 -27.76 3.56
C GLU A 184 0.47 -26.89 2.33
N ASN A 185 -0.40 -27.35 1.44
CA ASN A 185 -0.75 -26.64 0.21
C ASN A 185 -2.25 -26.37 0.16
N ILE A 186 -2.66 -25.11 -0.02
CA ILE A 186 -4.06 -24.69 -0.15
C ILE A 186 -4.33 -24.18 -1.56
N THR A 187 -5.41 -24.66 -2.17
CA THR A 187 -5.89 -24.27 -3.49
C THR A 187 -7.04 -23.27 -3.37
N GLY A 188 -7.42 -22.62 -4.46
CA GLY A 188 -8.59 -21.74 -4.50
C GLY A 188 -8.35 -20.28 -4.12
N ILE A 189 -7.15 -19.93 -3.62
CA ILE A 189 -6.72 -18.54 -3.49
C ILE A 189 -5.89 -18.19 -4.74
N GLU A 190 -6.31 -17.17 -5.48
CA GLU A 190 -5.66 -16.74 -6.73
C GLU A 190 -4.63 -15.65 -6.50
N SER A 191 -4.91 -14.74 -5.57
CA SER A 191 -3.97 -13.68 -5.26
C SER A 191 -4.11 -13.17 -3.84
N VAL A 192 -3.00 -12.69 -3.32
CA VAL A 192 -2.88 -12.01 -2.02
C VAL A 192 -2.48 -10.57 -2.29
N GLY A 193 -3.09 -9.62 -1.61
CA GLY A 193 -2.80 -8.22 -1.76
C GLY A 193 -2.66 -7.50 -0.43
N LEU A 194 -2.05 -6.33 -0.50
CA LEU A 194 -1.99 -5.35 0.59
C LEU A 194 -2.50 -4.00 0.10
N CYS A 195 -3.29 -3.35 0.95
CA CYS A 195 -3.76 -2.00 0.76
C CYS A 195 -3.33 -1.13 1.95
N LEU A 196 -2.76 0.02 1.61
CA LEU A 196 -2.35 1.06 2.57
C LEU A 196 -2.74 2.39 1.91
N PRO A 197 -3.94 2.93 2.19
CA PRO A 197 -4.48 4.15 1.58
C PRO A 197 -3.77 5.42 2.03
#